data_7eaad8814b1dbd764b284f908fbbe9b7
#
_entry.id   7eaad8814b1dbd764b284f908fbbe9b7
#
_cell.length_a   1.000
_cell.length_b   1.000
_cell.length_c   1.000
_cell.angle_alpha   90.00
_cell.angle_beta   90.00
_cell.angle_gamma   90.00
#
_symmetry.space_group_name_H-M   'P 1'
#
loop_
_entity.id
_entity.type
_entity.pdbx_description
1 polymer ?
#
loop_
_entity_poly.entity_id
_entity_poly.type
_entity_poly.pdbx_seq_one_letter_code
_entity_poly.pdbx_strand_id
1 'polypeptide(L)'
;MQRFSLGSRLLRRWMILVAVLVIAVAGFAVYRLNAIFGSKDVVSTPSGAANDIVPFNPKRVVLEVFGPPGTVATITYLDVNAQPQRVDDATLPWAYDTTTTQPAVFVNVSAQGDSDSIGCRIKIDDVVKDERTVNTLNAYTYCLDKSG
;
A
#
# COMPACT_ATOMS: atom_id res chain seq x y z
N MET A 1 -17.03 34.60 -62.25
CA MET A 1 -17.11 33.62 -61.16
C MET A 1 -15.73 33.16 -60.73
N GLN A 2 -15.01 33.96 -59.94
CA GLN A 2 -13.72 33.59 -59.35
C GLN A 2 -13.58 34.31 -58.00
N ARG A 3 -14.25 33.81 -56.96
CA ARG A 3 -14.14 34.35 -55.59
C ARG A 3 -14.02 33.29 -54.50
N PHE A 4 -13.51 32.10 -54.82
CA PHE A 4 -13.46 31.02 -53.83
C PHE A 4 -12.06 30.49 -53.50
N SER A 5 -10.95 31.07 -53.99
CA SER A 5 -9.63 30.46 -53.79
C SER A 5 -8.76 31.09 -52.71
N LEU A 6 -9.07 32.28 -52.23
CA LEU A 6 -8.24 32.92 -51.19
C LEU A 6 -8.61 32.42 -49.77
N GLY A 7 -9.90 32.14 -49.53
CA GLY A 7 -10.34 31.67 -48.20
C GLY A 7 -9.79 30.28 -47.81
N SER A 8 -9.70 29.39 -48.78
CA SER A 8 -9.22 28.00 -48.52
C SER A 8 -7.73 27.93 -48.17
N ARG A 9 -6.93 28.83 -48.73
CA ARG A 9 -5.49 28.89 -48.42
C ARG A 9 -5.21 29.51 -47.05
N LEU A 10 -6.01 30.54 -46.65
CA LEU A 10 -5.93 31.12 -45.32
C LEU A 10 -6.42 30.13 -44.25
N LEU A 11 -7.55 29.46 -44.48
CA LEU A 11 -8.09 28.43 -43.56
C LEU A 11 -7.10 27.26 -43.40
N ARG A 12 -6.47 26.83 -44.49
CA ARG A 12 -5.48 25.73 -44.44
C ARG A 12 -4.22 26.14 -43.66
N ARG A 13 -3.77 27.39 -43.81
CA ARG A 13 -2.63 27.91 -43.04
C ARG A 13 -3.00 28.10 -41.56
N TRP A 14 -4.21 28.52 -41.24
CA TRP A 14 -4.67 28.66 -39.88
C TRP A 14 -4.82 27.30 -39.19
N MET A 15 -5.33 26.28 -39.89
CA MET A 15 -5.39 24.90 -39.36
C MET A 15 -4.01 24.36 -39.04
N ILE A 16 -3.00 24.66 -39.85
CA ILE A 16 -1.62 24.25 -39.59
C ILE A 16 -1.09 24.97 -38.33
N LEU A 17 -1.36 26.25 -38.17
CA LEU A 17 -0.93 26.99 -36.98
C LEU A 17 -1.60 26.47 -35.71
N VAL A 18 -2.89 26.16 -35.76
CA VAL A 18 -3.60 25.55 -34.64
C VAL A 18 -3.05 24.17 -34.31
N ALA A 19 -2.76 23.34 -35.32
CA ALA A 19 -2.17 22.03 -35.10
C ALA A 19 -0.78 22.11 -34.44
N VAL A 20 0.06 23.03 -34.92
CA VAL A 20 1.40 23.25 -34.31
C VAL A 20 1.28 23.72 -32.87
N LEU A 21 0.32 24.62 -32.58
CA LEU A 21 0.08 25.12 -31.23
C LEU A 21 -0.37 24.01 -30.29
N VAL A 22 -1.30 23.13 -30.73
CA VAL A 22 -1.77 22.00 -29.95
C VAL A 22 -0.63 21.02 -29.66
N ILE A 23 0.21 20.72 -30.64
CA ILE A 23 1.38 19.84 -30.47
C ILE A 23 2.37 20.47 -29.49
N ALA A 24 2.63 21.76 -29.58
CA ALA A 24 3.53 22.47 -28.68
C ALA A 24 3.03 22.46 -27.23
N VAL A 25 1.73 22.69 -27.01
CA VAL A 25 1.11 22.64 -25.67
C VAL A 25 1.12 21.22 -25.12
N ALA A 26 0.77 20.23 -25.93
CA ALA A 26 0.80 18.83 -25.52
C ALA A 26 2.24 18.37 -25.18
N GLY A 27 3.22 18.71 -26.02
CA GLY A 27 4.63 18.40 -25.76
C GLY A 27 5.15 19.09 -24.51
N PHE A 28 4.77 20.32 -24.27
CA PHE A 28 5.14 21.05 -23.04
C PHE A 28 4.51 20.42 -21.79
N ALA A 29 3.24 20.01 -21.87
CA ALA A 29 2.57 19.34 -20.77
C ALA A 29 3.23 18.00 -20.43
N VAL A 30 3.55 17.19 -21.44
CA VAL A 30 4.26 15.92 -21.25
C VAL A 30 5.66 16.16 -20.67
N TYR A 31 6.38 17.17 -21.16
CA TYR A 31 7.70 17.53 -20.62
C TYR A 31 7.63 17.94 -19.15
N ARG A 32 6.63 18.75 -18.78
CA ARG A 32 6.41 19.15 -17.39
C ARG A 32 6.04 17.98 -16.48
N LEU A 33 5.16 17.10 -16.95
CA LEU A 33 4.79 15.90 -16.18
C LEU A 33 5.97 14.95 -16.04
N ASN A 34 6.76 14.76 -17.10
CA ASN A 34 7.95 13.93 -17.01
C ASN A 34 9.01 14.51 -16.04
N ALA A 35 9.10 15.85 -15.93
CA ALA A 35 9.99 16.49 -14.97
C ALA A 35 9.52 16.31 -13.51
N ILE A 36 8.22 16.12 -13.28
CA ILE A 36 7.65 15.93 -11.94
C ILE A 36 7.63 14.44 -11.54
N PHE A 37 7.32 13.54 -12.49
CA PHE A 37 7.21 12.11 -12.24
C PHE A 37 8.39 11.28 -12.74
N GLY A 38 9.26 11.89 -13.54
CA GLY A 38 10.42 11.25 -14.16
C GLY A 38 11.74 11.66 -13.52
N SER A 39 11.76 12.18 -12.30
CA SER A 39 12.98 12.20 -11.51
C SER A 39 13.36 10.75 -11.21
N LYS A 40 13.99 10.15 -12.19
CA LYS A 40 14.91 9.07 -11.91
C LYS A 40 16.04 9.76 -11.16
N ASP A 41 15.96 9.70 -9.86
CA ASP A 41 17.15 9.80 -9.04
C ASP A 41 18.01 8.58 -9.40
N VAL A 42 18.60 8.66 -10.58
CA VAL A 42 19.79 7.89 -10.85
C VAL A 42 20.84 8.50 -9.95
N VAL A 43 20.83 8.05 -8.72
CA VAL A 43 22.01 8.13 -7.88
C VAL A 43 23.03 7.17 -8.48
N SER A 44 23.58 7.55 -9.60
CA SER A 44 24.87 7.08 -10.01
C SER A 44 25.88 7.99 -9.35
N THR A 45 26.11 7.78 -8.09
CA THR A 45 27.32 8.21 -7.45
C THR A 45 28.31 7.07 -7.56
N PRO A 46 29.27 7.14 -8.48
CA PRO A 46 30.40 6.22 -8.44
C PRO A 46 31.43 6.85 -7.50
N SER A 47 31.24 6.75 -6.23
CA SER A 47 32.29 6.96 -5.26
C SER A 47 31.85 6.38 -3.94
N GLY A 48 32.26 5.13 -3.68
CA GLY A 48 32.84 4.66 -2.48
C GLY A 48 32.23 5.08 -1.13
N ALA A 49 30.91 5.07 -1.00
CA ALA A 49 30.27 4.98 0.30
C ALA A 49 29.39 3.74 0.33
N ALA A 50 29.99 2.61 -0.01
CA ALA A 50 29.40 1.30 0.20
C ALA A 50 29.47 0.91 1.69
N ASN A 51 29.07 1.79 2.59
CA ASN A 51 28.98 1.49 4.01
C ASN A 51 27.94 2.39 4.73
N ASP A 52 26.90 2.85 4.06
CA ASP A 52 25.68 3.07 4.81
C ASP A 52 25.13 1.67 5.12
N ILE A 53 25.69 1.09 6.17
CA ILE A 53 25.03 0.05 6.92
C ILE A 53 23.75 0.70 7.39
N VAL A 54 22.66 0.52 6.62
CA VAL A 54 21.32 0.75 7.14
C VAL A 54 21.29 -0.06 8.42
N PRO A 55 21.12 0.58 9.58
CA PRO A 55 21.11 -0.18 10.83
C PRO A 55 20.10 -1.29 10.66
N PHE A 56 20.57 -2.52 10.71
CA PHE A 56 19.73 -3.70 10.75
C PHE A 56 18.96 -3.61 12.06
N ASN A 57 17.81 -3.00 12.02
CA ASN A 57 16.92 -2.91 13.16
C ASN A 57 15.76 -3.86 12.92
N PRO A 58 15.84 -5.10 13.41
CA PRO A 58 14.75 -6.05 13.27
C PRO A 58 13.54 -5.52 14.05
N LYS A 59 12.41 -5.42 13.37
CA LYS A 59 11.11 -5.10 13.98
C LYS A 59 10.45 -6.40 14.43
N ARG A 60 9.95 -6.42 15.66
CA ARG A 60 9.12 -7.51 16.15
C ARG A 60 7.66 -7.24 15.81
N VAL A 61 7.02 -8.18 15.15
CA VAL A 61 5.61 -8.11 14.75
C VAL A 61 4.83 -9.19 15.47
N VAL A 62 3.79 -8.78 16.21
CA VAL A 62 2.92 -9.69 16.94
C VAL A 62 1.47 -9.44 16.54
N LEU A 63 0.83 -10.47 16.00
CA LEU A 63 -0.61 -10.50 15.73
C LEU A 63 -1.28 -11.34 16.81
N GLU A 64 -2.22 -10.76 17.52
CA GLU A 64 -2.94 -11.43 18.60
C GLU A 64 -4.42 -11.50 18.28
N VAL A 65 -5.03 -12.63 18.59
CA VAL A 65 -6.49 -12.80 18.61
C VAL A 65 -6.88 -13.33 19.99
N PHE A 66 -7.82 -12.66 20.62
CA PHE A 66 -8.22 -12.98 21.97
C PHE A 66 -9.77 -12.97 22.11
N GLY A 67 -10.26 -13.70 23.09
CA GLY A 67 -11.68 -13.83 23.36
C GLY A 67 -11.91 -14.63 24.63
N PRO A 68 -13.16 -14.97 24.97
CA PRO A 68 -13.48 -15.82 26.11
C PRO A 68 -12.71 -17.15 26.06
N PRO A 69 -12.31 -17.71 27.19
CA PRO A 69 -11.62 -19.00 27.24
C PRO A 69 -12.43 -20.10 26.55
N GLY A 70 -11.77 -20.92 25.72
CA GLY A 70 -12.43 -22.02 25.02
C GLY A 70 -13.08 -21.62 23.69
N THR A 71 -13.03 -20.35 23.29
CA THR A 71 -13.46 -19.91 21.95
C THR A 71 -12.62 -20.57 20.89
N VAL A 72 -13.29 -21.13 19.89
CA VAL A 72 -12.65 -21.66 18.68
C VAL A 72 -12.90 -20.67 17.54
N ALA A 73 -11.84 -20.31 16.83
CA ALA A 73 -11.90 -19.32 15.77
C ALA A 73 -11.18 -19.76 14.51
N THR A 74 -11.70 -19.30 13.37
CA THR A 74 -10.96 -19.31 12.10
C THR A 74 -10.24 -17.97 11.96
N ILE A 75 -8.92 -18.02 11.80
CA ILE A 75 -8.05 -16.85 11.71
C ILE A 75 -7.43 -16.80 10.33
N THR A 76 -7.49 -15.63 9.70
CA THR A 76 -6.80 -15.34 8.45
C THR A 76 -5.91 -14.11 8.66
N TYR A 77 -4.65 -14.19 8.27
CA TYR A 77 -3.70 -13.09 8.43
C TYR A 77 -2.72 -13.00 7.27
N LEU A 78 -2.14 -11.82 7.07
CA LEU A 78 -0.95 -11.64 6.24
C LEU A 78 0.28 -11.71 7.13
N ASP A 79 1.23 -12.54 6.74
CA ASP A 79 2.52 -12.57 7.39
C ASP A 79 3.40 -11.37 6.96
N VAL A 80 4.59 -11.24 7.55
CA VAL A 80 5.53 -10.14 7.27
C VAL A 80 6.05 -10.11 5.83
N ASN A 81 5.85 -11.18 5.05
CA ASN A 81 6.19 -11.27 3.64
C ASN A 81 4.97 -11.02 2.74
N ALA A 82 3.88 -10.51 3.30
CA ALA A 82 2.60 -10.30 2.62
C ALA A 82 2.00 -11.58 2.02
N GLN A 83 2.28 -12.75 2.64
CA GLN A 83 1.69 -14.01 2.24
C GLN A 83 0.44 -14.28 3.07
N PRO A 84 -0.71 -14.60 2.45
CA PRO A 84 -1.92 -14.94 3.17
C PRO A 84 -1.78 -16.30 3.86
N GLN A 85 -2.09 -16.32 5.14
CA GLN A 85 -2.09 -17.50 5.98
C GLN A 85 -3.47 -17.72 6.57
N ARG A 86 -3.84 -18.97 6.84
CA ARG A 86 -5.09 -19.34 7.46
C ARG A 86 -4.87 -20.41 8.53
N VAL A 87 -5.53 -20.24 9.65
CA VAL A 87 -5.57 -21.19 10.75
C VAL A 87 -7.03 -21.50 11.04
N ASP A 88 -7.42 -22.74 10.83
CA ASP A 88 -8.75 -23.22 11.18
C ASP A 88 -8.73 -23.83 12.59
N ASP A 89 -9.86 -23.75 13.30
CA ASP A 89 -10.05 -24.33 14.64
C ASP A 89 -9.00 -23.87 15.68
N ALA A 90 -8.54 -22.62 15.57
CA ALA A 90 -7.63 -22.04 16.54
C ALA A 90 -8.33 -21.79 17.88
N THR A 91 -7.76 -22.35 18.96
CA THR A 91 -8.24 -22.05 20.32
C THR A 91 -7.67 -20.73 20.80
N LEU A 92 -8.52 -19.83 21.29
CA LEU A 92 -8.09 -18.53 21.82
C LEU A 92 -7.58 -18.63 23.27
N PRO A 93 -6.59 -17.83 23.67
CA PRO A 93 -5.89 -16.80 22.88
C PRO A 93 -4.92 -17.40 21.87
N TRP A 94 -4.82 -16.77 20.69
CA TRP A 94 -3.88 -17.14 19.64
C TRP A 94 -2.95 -15.96 19.33
N ALA A 95 -1.68 -16.24 19.02
CA ALA A 95 -0.71 -15.24 18.64
C ALA A 95 0.24 -15.75 17.56
N TYR A 96 0.60 -14.87 16.64
CA TYR A 96 1.68 -15.03 15.68
C TYR A 96 2.76 -14.01 16.00
N ASP A 97 3.94 -14.47 16.39
CA ASP A 97 5.09 -13.65 16.80
C ASP A 97 6.26 -13.89 15.86
N THR A 98 6.75 -12.86 15.22
CA THR A 98 7.84 -12.94 14.26
C THR A 98 8.66 -11.66 14.23
N THR A 99 9.82 -11.72 13.57
CA THR A 99 10.67 -10.54 13.33
C THR A 99 10.90 -10.35 11.84
N THR A 100 11.03 -9.10 11.42
CA THR A 100 11.35 -8.73 10.04
C THR A 100 12.33 -7.58 10.00
N THR A 101 13.10 -7.51 8.93
CA THR A 101 14.04 -6.42 8.65
C THR A 101 13.54 -5.49 7.56
N GLN A 102 12.31 -5.70 7.11
CA GLN A 102 11.71 -4.85 6.09
C GLN A 102 11.47 -3.43 6.64
N PRO A 103 11.77 -2.40 5.86
CA PRO A 103 11.64 -1.00 6.28
C PRO A 103 10.18 -0.62 6.56
N ALA A 104 9.23 -1.24 5.89
CA ALA A 104 7.80 -1.06 6.12
C ALA A 104 7.13 -2.43 6.23
N VAL A 105 6.22 -2.56 7.19
CA VAL A 105 5.45 -3.78 7.45
C VAL A 105 3.99 -3.52 7.13
N PHE A 106 3.42 -4.37 6.29
CA PHE A 106 1.99 -4.40 6.00
C PHE A 106 1.43 -5.71 6.51
N VAL A 107 0.66 -5.66 7.57
CA VAL A 107 0.06 -6.84 8.19
C VAL A 107 -1.41 -6.62 8.48
N ASN A 108 -2.18 -7.68 8.42
CA ASN A 108 -3.54 -7.71 8.90
C ASN A 108 -3.84 -9.04 9.60
N VAL A 109 -4.85 -9.04 10.41
CA VAL A 109 -5.43 -10.24 11.00
C VAL A 109 -6.94 -10.09 11.07
N SER A 110 -7.65 -11.11 10.64
CA SER A 110 -9.09 -11.23 10.80
C SER A 110 -9.41 -12.55 11.47
N ALA A 111 -10.42 -12.56 12.31
CA ALA A 111 -10.84 -13.74 13.01
C ALA A 111 -12.36 -13.79 13.17
N GLN A 112 -12.92 -14.97 13.02
CA GLN A 112 -14.31 -15.28 13.33
C GLN A 112 -14.35 -16.39 14.35
N GLY A 113 -14.95 -16.14 15.50
CA GLY A 113 -15.08 -17.10 16.59
C GLY A 113 -16.52 -17.57 16.77
N ASP A 114 -16.67 -18.61 17.56
CA ASP A 114 -17.97 -19.19 17.98
C ASP A 114 -18.51 -18.58 19.29
N SER A 115 -17.89 -17.51 19.76
CA SER A 115 -18.27 -16.80 20.99
C SER A 115 -18.93 -15.44 20.73
N ASP A 116 -19.46 -14.84 21.79
CA ASP A 116 -20.13 -13.53 21.75
C ASP A 116 -19.17 -12.34 21.81
N SER A 117 -17.87 -12.60 21.90
CA SER A 117 -16.83 -11.56 21.94
C SER A 117 -15.55 -12.08 21.36
N ILE A 118 -14.94 -11.28 20.47
CA ILE A 118 -13.62 -11.57 19.92
C ILE A 118 -12.88 -10.26 19.71
N GLY A 119 -11.57 -10.26 19.98
CA GLY A 119 -10.72 -9.11 19.75
C GLY A 119 -9.48 -9.49 18.96
N CYS A 120 -8.93 -8.52 18.23
CA CYS A 120 -7.63 -8.60 17.60
C CYS A 120 -6.74 -7.45 18.06
N ARG A 121 -5.42 -7.66 17.99
CA ARG A 121 -4.42 -6.65 18.28
C ARG A 121 -3.19 -6.87 17.41
N ILE A 122 -2.65 -5.79 16.88
CA ILE A 122 -1.38 -5.76 16.16
C ILE A 122 -0.40 -4.95 16.99
N LYS A 123 0.77 -5.54 17.27
CA LYS A 123 1.90 -4.85 17.91
C LYS A 123 3.11 -4.87 17.01
N ILE A 124 3.82 -3.76 16.93
CA ILE A 124 5.11 -3.65 16.28
C ILE A 124 6.09 -3.01 17.27
N ASP A 125 7.17 -3.71 17.57
CA ASP A 125 8.15 -3.33 18.59
C ASP A 125 7.48 -3.01 19.96
N ASP A 126 6.56 -3.90 20.36
CA ASP A 126 5.75 -3.81 21.58
C ASP A 126 4.78 -2.60 21.64
N VAL A 127 4.68 -1.82 20.55
CA VAL A 127 3.71 -0.72 20.41
C VAL A 127 2.45 -1.25 19.74
N VAL A 128 1.30 -1.05 20.37
CA VAL A 128 -0.01 -1.39 19.76
C VAL A 128 -0.29 -0.43 18.62
N LYS A 129 -0.46 -0.97 17.41
CA LYS A 129 -0.76 -0.23 16.19
C LYS A 129 -2.24 -0.21 15.88
N ASP A 130 -2.90 -1.33 16.07
CA ASP A 130 -4.35 -1.45 15.93
C ASP A 130 -4.88 -2.46 16.94
N GLU A 131 -6.04 -2.16 17.50
CA GLU A 131 -6.76 -3.04 18.41
C GLU A 131 -8.26 -2.85 18.25
N ARG A 132 -8.98 -3.95 18.15
CA ARG A 132 -10.44 -3.94 18.03
C ARG A 132 -11.05 -5.11 18.75
N THR A 133 -12.12 -4.84 19.48
CA THR A 133 -12.97 -5.88 20.12
C THR A 133 -14.39 -5.73 19.59
N VAL A 134 -15.01 -6.84 19.24
CA VAL A 134 -16.39 -6.93 18.76
C VAL A 134 -17.17 -7.83 19.68
N ASN A 135 -18.32 -7.34 20.13
CA ASN A 135 -19.23 -8.06 21.02
C ASN A 135 -20.54 -8.32 20.29
N THR A 136 -20.64 -9.48 19.67
CA THR A 136 -21.82 -9.94 18.95
C THR A 136 -21.76 -11.46 18.79
N LEU A 137 -22.90 -12.10 18.61
CA LEU A 137 -22.96 -13.55 18.42
C LEU A 137 -22.13 -13.96 17.19
N ASN A 138 -21.32 -15.01 17.32
CA ASN A 138 -20.37 -15.45 16.30
C ASN A 138 -19.48 -14.30 15.82
N ALA A 139 -18.89 -13.58 16.76
CA ALA A 139 -18.19 -12.34 16.52
C ALA A 139 -17.08 -12.46 15.47
N TYR A 140 -17.01 -11.48 14.59
CA TYR A 140 -15.94 -11.30 13.61
C TYR A 140 -15.19 -10.00 13.90
N THR A 141 -13.87 -10.07 13.89
CA THR A 141 -12.99 -8.92 14.11
C THR A 141 -11.93 -8.82 13.00
N TYR A 142 -11.42 -7.61 12.81
CA TYR A 142 -10.40 -7.30 11.81
C TYR A 142 -9.50 -6.17 12.28
N CYS A 143 -8.21 -6.40 12.29
CA CYS A 143 -7.16 -5.41 12.58
C CYS A 143 -6.21 -5.27 11.39
N LEU A 144 -5.71 -4.06 11.14
CA LEU A 144 -4.86 -3.74 10.00
C LEU A 144 -3.84 -2.67 10.41
N ASP A 145 -2.56 -2.92 10.09
CA ASP A 145 -1.52 -1.90 10.10
C ASP A 145 -0.80 -1.84 8.74
N LYS A 146 -0.56 -0.61 8.25
CA LYS A 146 0.05 -0.31 6.95
C LYS A 146 1.39 0.40 7.07
N SER A 147 1.83 0.71 8.26
CA SER A 147 2.93 1.65 8.49
C SER A 147 3.91 1.21 9.59
N GLY A 148 3.94 -0.07 9.90
CA GLY A 148 4.83 -0.62 10.90
C GLY A 148 6.31 -0.49 10.61
#